data_05bf0b00c8b2759f1b862acfe68cb9a8
#
_entry.id   05bf0b00c8b2759f1b862acfe68cb9a8
#
_cell.length_a   1.000
_cell.length_b   1.000
_cell.length_c   1.000
_cell.angle_alpha   90.00
_cell.angle_beta   90.00
_cell.angle_gamma   90.00
#
_symmetry.space_group_name_H-M   'P 1'
#
loop_
_entity.id
_entity.type
_entity.pdbx_description
1 polymer ?
#
loop_
_entity_poly.entity_id
_entity_poly.type
_entity_poly.pdbx_seq_one_letter_code
_entity_poly.pdbx_strand_id
1 'polypeptide(L)'
;KGVAKENHYLLKMALYSELKKDLEVLPIYEILVQHYPKKRYWTNLSGLYGQKDRQMDQMGALEAAYDDRLLDKQREFTALSQLLFMFENPRKAAEVIEDGLNQGIVKREEKTLKAAAQYWHAARELEKAKPYYKQAASKSKEGELYVFLGQVHFSLDEFDQAEEAITEGIKKGKLKDEAAAYMLLGQINFENQKWESAIESFRKC
;
A
#
# COMPACT_ATOMS: atom_id res chain seq x y z
N LYS A 1 15.91 -9.63 39.47
CA LYS A 1 17.05 -10.10 38.63
C LYS A 1 17.19 -9.11 37.48
N GLY A 2 18.38 -8.48 37.30
CA GLY A 2 18.61 -7.52 36.22
C GLY A 2 18.58 -8.17 34.83
N VAL A 3 18.32 -7.34 33.80
CA VAL A 3 18.39 -7.78 32.40
C VAL A 3 19.82 -8.15 32.05
N ALA A 4 20.02 -9.28 31.37
CA ALA A 4 21.34 -9.71 30.93
C ALA A 4 21.89 -8.75 29.86
N LYS A 5 23.22 -8.61 29.74
CA LYS A 5 23.84 -7.77 28.71
C LYS A 5 23.48 -8.28 27.29
N GLU A 6 23.34 -7.36 26.33
CA GLU A 6 23.01 -7.65 24.92
C GLU A 6 23.82 -8.83 24.36
N ASN A 7 25.14 -8.87 24.63
CA ASN A 7 26.04 -9.92 24.12
C ASN A 7 25.67 -11.34 24.58
N HIS A 8 25.05 -11.51 25.76
CA HIS A 8 24.58 -12.81 26.21
C HIS A 8 23.44 -13.33 25.35
N TYR A 9 22.53 -12.46 24.96
CA TYR A 9 21.43 -12.79 24.06
C TYR A 9 21.95 -13.14 22.65
N LEU A 10 22.93 -12.37 22.14
CA LEU A 10 23.56 -12.64 20.83
C LEU A 10 24.29 -13.99 20.82
N LEU A 11 25.01 -14.32 21.89
CA LEU A 11 25.66 -15.63 22.00
C LEU A 11 24.63 -16.76 22.03
N LYS A 12 23.56 -16.61 22.78
CA LYS A 12 22.47 -17.60 22.82
C LYS A 12 21.83 -17.81 21.46
N MET A 13 21.61 -16.73 20.70
CA MET A 13 21.11 -16.82 19.32
C MET A 13 22.07 -17.56 18.40
N ALA A 14 23.38 -17.30 18.49
CA ALA A 14 24.38 -18.00 17.70
C ALA A 14 24.36 -19.52 17.97
N LEU A 15 24.23 -19.91 19.23
CA LEU A 15 24.08 -21.33 19.60
C LEU A 15 22.82 -21.98 19.03
N TYR A 16 21.70 -21.27 19.02
CA TYR A 16 20.49 -21.79 18.38
C TYR A 16 20.64 -21.94 16.87
N SER A 17 21.34 -21.00 16.20
CA SER A 17 21.64 -21.09 14.77
C SER A 17 22.51 -22.31 14.44
N GLU A 18 23.59 -22.56 15.22
CA GLU A 18 24.43 -23.75 15.08
C GLU A 18 23.62 -25.06 15.23
N LEU A 19 22.63 -25.04 16.12
CA LEU A 19 21.73 -26.18 16.34
C LEU A 19 20.61 -26.27 15.29
N LYS A 20 20.58 -25.37 14.28
CA LYS A 20 19.49 -25.25 13.27
C LYS A 20 18.10 -25.05 13.88
N LYS A 21 18.04 -24.35 14.99
CA LYS A 21 16.82 -24.03 15.74
C LYS A 21 16.45 -22.55 15.59
N ASP A 22 16.42 -22.06 14.35
CA ASP A 22 16.26 -20.64 14.06
C ASP A 22 14.97 -20.01 14.61
N LEU A 23 13.91 -20.80 14.76
CA LEU A 23 12.65 -20.31 15.32
C LEU A 23 12.66 -20.19 16.85
N GLU A 24 13.61 -20.83 17.55
CA GLU A 24 13.77 -20.72 19.02
C GLU A 24 14.40 -19.38 19.44
N VAL A 25 14.89 -18.58 18.49
CA VAL A 25 15.41 -17.25 18.77
C VAL A 25 14.32 -16.19 18.94
N LEU A 26 13.07 -16.49 18.57
CA LEU A 26 11.94 -15.53 18.64
C LEU A 26 11.81 -14.89 20.03
N PRO A 27 11.73 -15.63 21.16
CA PRO A 27 11.64 -15.02 22.49
C PRO A 27 12.85 -14.14 22.85
N ILE A 28 14.01 -14.43 22.24
CA ILE A 28 15.20 -13.63 22.46
C ILE A 28 15.08 -12.29 21.75
N TYR A 29 14.55 -12.26 20.52
CA TYR A 29 14.27 -11.00 19.82
C TYR A 29 13.22 -10.16 20.56
N GLU A 30 12.17 -10.78 21.12
CA GLU A 30 11.17 -10.08 21.94
C GLU A 30 11.81 -9.36 23.14
N ILE A 31 12.80 -9.98 23.79
CA ILE A 31 13.58 -9.35 24.87
C ILE A 31 14.49 -8.24 24.31
N LEU A 32 15.18 -8.51 23.18
CA LEU A 32 16.11 -7.55 22.59
C LEU A 32 15.43 -6.26 22.14
N VAL A 33 14.23 -6.32 21.57
CA VAL A 33 13.50 -5.11 21.16
C VAL A 33 13.03 -4.27 22.34
N GLN A 34 12.72 -4.90 23.49
CA GLN A 34 12.32 -4.20 24.70
C GLN A 34 13.49 -3.47 25.40
N HIS A 35 14.67 -4.07 25.41
CA HIS A 35 15.78 -3.57 26.20
C HIS A 35 16.92 -2.97 25.38
N TYR A 36 17.01 -3.32 24.11
CA TYR A 36 18.05 -2.89 23.17
C TYR A 36 17.43 -2.57 21.80
N PRO A 37 16.50 -1.60 21.70
CA PRO A 37 15.75 -1.34 20.49
C PRO A 37 16.69 -0.91 19.35
N LYS A 38 16.98 -1.84 18.44
CA LYS A 38 17.79 -1.63 17.24
C LYS A 38 17.02 -2.13 16.03
N LYS A 39 17.09 -1.42 14.91
CA LYS A 39 16.46 -1.79 13.64
C LYS A 39 16.54 -3.29 13.35
N ARG A 40 17.74 -3.85 13.41
CA ARG A 40 17.99 -5.26 13.09
C ARG A 40 17.14 -6.24 13.91
N TYR A 41 16.84 -5.90 15.16
CA TYR A 41 16.05 -6.77 16.03
C TYR A 41 14.57 -6.70 15.66
N TRP A 42 14.04 -5.52 15.41
CA TRP A 42 12.66 -5.33 14.94
C TRP A 42 12.40 -6.01 13.60
N THR A 43 13.30 -5.81 12.62
CA THR A 43 13.12 -6.40 11.28
C THR A 43 13.27 -7.92 11.28
N ASN A 44 14.16 -8.47 12.10
CA ASN A 44 14.28 -9.92 12.25
C ASN A 44 13.09 -10.52 13.00
N LEU A 45 12.63 -9.86 14.07
CA LEU A 45 11.43 -10.25 14.80
C LEU A 45 10.20 -10.30 13.89
N SER A 46 10.00 -9.25 13.11
CA SER A 46 8.94 -9.22 12.10
C SER A 46 9.06 -10.39 11.10
N GLY A 47 10.27 -10.67 10.61
CA GLY A 47 10.50 -11.79 9.71
C GLY A 47 10.14 -13.16 10.34
N LEU A 48 10.49 -13.36 11.60
CA LEU A 48 10.16 -14.59 12.34
C LEU A 48 8.67 -14.73 12.61
N TYR A 49 8.00 -13.63 12.93
CA TYR A 49 6.53 -13.64 13.07
C TYR A 49 5.86 -14.02 11.76
N GLY A 50 6.32 -13.48 10.62
CA GLY A 50 5.81 -13.85 9.31
C GLY A 50 6.01 -15.32 8.97
N GLN A 51 7.17 -15.92 9.32
CA GLN A 51 7.42 -17.36 9.15
C GLN A 51 6.51 -18.25 10.01
N LYS A 52 6.00 -17.73 11.12
CA LYS A 52 5.09 -18.43 12.02
C LYS A 52 3.60 -18.10 11.76
N ASP A 53 3.29 -17.44 10.65
CA ASP A 53 1.93 -16.99 10.30
C ASP A 53 1.30 -16.01 11.34
N ARG A 54 2.12 -15.38 12.16
CA ARG A 54 1.73 -14.38 13.16
C ARG A 54 1.71 -12.98 12.56
N GLN A 55 0.85 -12.75 11.58
CA GLN A 55 0.86 -11.52 10.75
C GLN A 55 0.55 -10.26 11.56
N MET A 56 -0.30 -10.32 12.58
CA MET A 56 -0.58 -9.19 13.45
C MET A 56 0.65 -8.77 14.26
N ASP A 57 1.39 -9.74 14.80
CA ASP A 57 2.65 -9.48 15.52
C ASP A 57 3.74 -9.00 14.57
N GLN A 58 3.75 -9.52 13.33
CA GLN A 58 4.64 -9.05 12.27
C GLN A 58 4.40 -7.57 11.97
N MET A 59 3.13 -7.16 11.82
CA MET A 59 2.73 -5.78 11.65
C MET A 59 3.19 -4.92 12.82
N GLY A 60 2.88 -5.33 14.06
CA GLY A 60 3.25 -4.58 15.27
C GLY A 60 4.76 -4.37 15.39
N ALA A 61 5.58 -5.37 15.05
CA ALA A 61 7.04 -5.23 15.06
C ALA A 61 7.55 -4.24 14.01
N LEU A 62 6.97 -4.22 12.79
CA LEU A 62 7.32 -3.23 11.76
C LEU A 62 6.81 -1.83 12.12
N GLU A 63 5.62 -1.75 12.71
CA GLU A 63 5.02 -0.50 13.15
C GLU A 63 5.86 0.17 14.24
N ALA A 64 6.29 -0.58 15.24
CA ALA A 64 7.20 -0.07 16.27
C ALA A 64 8.52 0.44 15.66
N ALA A 65 9.09 -0.31 14.70
CA ALA A 65 10.29 0.14 13.99
C ALA A 65 10.04 1.40 13.14
N TYR A 66 8.86 1.56 12.58
CA TYR A 66 8.45 2.75 11.83
C TYR A 66 8.30 3.97 12.72
N ASP A 67 7.60 3.82 13.87
CA ASP A 67 7.39 4.89 14.85
C ASP A 67 8.71 5.39 15.43
N ASP A 68 9.69 4.50 15.63
CA ASP A 68 11.08 4.82 16.03
C ASP A 68 11.94 5.36 14.87
N ARG A 69 11.39 5.53 13.65
CA ARG A 69 12.10 5.98 12.44
C ARG A 69 13.30 5.11 12.04
N LEU A 70 13.21 3.82 12.31
CA LEU A 70 14.27 2.86 12.00
C LEU A 70 14.16 2.24 10.62
N LEU A 71 13.03 2.38 9.91
CA LEU A 71 12.86 1.83 8.57
C LEU A 71 13.62 2.67 7.53
N ASP A 72 14.41 2.01 6.69
CA ASP A 72 15.22 2.66 5.64
C ASP A 72 15.21 1.90 4.30
N LYS A 73 14.36 0.87 4.16
CA LYS A 73 14.27 0.07 2.93
C LYS A 73 12.85 0.05 2.38
N GLN A 74 12.73 0.17 1.07
CA GLN A 74 11.44 0.09 0.37
C GLN A 74 10.59 -1.10 0.81
N ARG A 75 11.20 -2.30 0.91
CA ARG A 75 10.48 -3.53 1.31
C ARG A 75 9.83 -3.43 2.69
N GLU A 76 10.42 -2.68 3.61
CA GLU A 76 9.92 -2.53 4.98
C GLU A 76 8.67 -1.64 4.98
N PHE A 77 8.70 -0.51 4.30
CA PHE A 77 7.54 0.37 4.11
C PHE A 77 6.40 -0.32 3.36
N THR A 78 6.71 -1.04 2.27
CA THR A 78 5.70 -1.74 1.50
C THR A 78 5.09 -2.91 2.27
N ALA A 79 5.88 -3.64 3.06
CA ALA A 79 5.38 -4.74 3.89
C ALA A 79 4.46 -4.20 5.00
N LEU A 80 4.89 -3.14 5.72
CA LEU A 80 4.07 -2.53 6.77
C LEU A 80 2.77 -1.97 6.21
N SER A 81 2.82 -1.20 5.12
CA SER A 81 1.61 -0.62 4.52
C SER A 81 0.64 -1.69 4.02
N GLN A 82 1.15 -2.80 3.45
CA GLN A 82 0.33 -3.91 3.02
C GLN A 82 -0.34 -4.63 4.20
N LEU A 83 0.38 -4.88 5.29
CA LEU A 83 -0.17 -5.48 6.50
C LEU A 83 -1.23 -4.58 7.13
N LEU A 84 -0.96 -3.29 7.28
CA LEU A 84 -1.92 -2.31 7.79
C LEU A 84 -3.21 -2.29 6.95
N PHE A 85 -3.08 -2.32 5.63
CA PHE A 85 -4.24 -2.38 4.73
C PHE A 85 -5.04 -3.68 4.90
N MET A 86 -4.34 -4.81 5.03
CA MET A 86 -4.96 -6.12 5.25
C MET A 86 -5.70 -6.20 6.58
N PHE A 87 -5.20 -5.51 7.62
CA PHE A 87 -5.85 -5.39 8.93
C PHE A 87 -6.78 -4.16 9.03
N GLU A 88 -7.37 -3.75 7.90
CA GLU A 88 -8.42 -2.73 7.83
C GLU A 88 -8.03 -1.35 8.37
N ASN A 89 -6.74 -1.01 8.27
CA ASN A 89 -6.25 0.33 8.59
C ASN A 89 -5.73 1.07 7.34
N PRO A 90 -6.61 1.40 6.37
CA PRO A 90 -6.20 1.96 5.08
C PRO A 90 -5.56 3.34 5.21
N ARG A 91 -5.98 4.16 6.19
CA ARG A 91 -5.40 5.49 6.41
C ARG A 91 -3.92 5.37 6.82
N LYS A 92 -3.61 4.57 7.83
CA LYS A 92 -2.22 4.39 8.27
C LYS A 92 -1.37 3.69 7.21
N ALA A 93 -1.95 2.75 6.46
CA ALA A 93 -1.28 2.13 5.31
C ALA A 93 -0.87 3.16 4.25
N ALA A 94 -1.77 4.12 3.95
CA ALA A 94 -1.51 5.20 3.02
C ALA A 94 -0.44 6.18 3.55
N GLU A 95 -0.50 6.55 4.82
CA GLU A 95 0.49 7.42 5.46
C GLU A 95 1.89 6.81 5.43
N VAL A 96 2.02 5.52 5.74
CA VAL A 96 3.31 4.81 5.73
C VAL A 96 3.90 4.76 4.32
N ILE A 97 3.12 4.37 3.31
CA ILE A 97 3.65 4.29 1.94
C ILE A 97 3.97 5.68 1.37
N GLU A 98 3.14 6.68 1.66
CA GLU A 98 3.36 8.08 1.27
C GLU A 98 4.63 8.66 1.91
N ASP A 99 4.84 8.41 3.19
CA ASP A 99 6.05 8.82 3.90
C ASP A 99 7.31 8.23 3.25
N GLY A 100 7.30 6.93 2.95
CA GLY A 100 8.39 6.28 2.22
C GLY A 100 8.63 6.87 0.82
N LEU A 101 7.56 7.24 0.09
CA LEU A 101 7.65 7.91 -1.21
C LEU A 101 8.24 9.32 -1.09
N ASN A 102 7.86 10.07 -0.06
CA ASN A 102 8.32 11.45 0.18
C ASN A 102 9.76 11.49 0.66
N GLN A 103 10.21 10.50 1.43
CA GLN A 103 11.62 10.35 1.83
C GLN A 103 12.50 9.82 0.68
N GLY A 104 11.94 9.40 -0.46
CA GLY A 104 12.67 8.78 -1.56
C GLY A 104 13.17 7.36 -1.28
N ILE A 105 12.78 6.76 -0.15
CA ILE A 105 13.08 5.37 0.20
C ILE A 105 12.27 4.41 -0.68
N VAL A 106 11.00 4.73 -0.89
CA VAL A 106 10.12 4.02 -1.79
C VAL A 106 10.15 4.69 -3.16
N LYS A 107 10.45 3.90 -4.19
CA LYS A 107 10.49 4.39 -5.57
C LYS A 107 9.08 4.68 -6.09
N ARG A 108 8.93 5.77 -6.86
CA ARG A 108 7.67 6.15 -7.51
C ARG A 108 7.44 5.32 -8.78
N GLU A 109 7.24 4.02 -8.60
CA GLU A 109 6.91 3.05 -9.64
C GLU A 109 5.38 2.87 -9.73
N GLU A 110 4.86 2.35 -10.84
CA GLU A 110 3.43 2.09 -11.01
C GLU A 110 2.83 1.35 -9.81
N LYS A 111 3.48 0.26 -9.36
CA LYS A 111 2.99 -0.58 -8.27
C LYS A 111 2.86 0.17 -6.95
N THR A 112 3.87 0.95 -6.57
CA THR A 112 3.89 1.67 -5.29
C THR A 112 2.94 2.86 -5.29
N LEU A 113 2.84 3.58 -6.42
CA LEU A 113 1.88 4.66 -6.61
C LEU A 113 0.43 4.15 -6.61
N LYS A 114 0.18 3.01 -7.28
CA LYS A 114 -1.14 2.34 -7.23
C LYS A 114 -1.53 1.96 -5.81
N ALA A 115 -0.60 1.38 -5.04
CA ALA A 115 -0.87 1.03 -3.65
C ALA A 115 -1.24 2.27 -2.81
N ALA A 116 -0.46 3.36 -2.91
CA ALA A 116 -0.76 4.62 -2.22
C ALA A 116 -2.15 5.16 -2.61
N ALA A 117 -2.48 5.15 -3.92
CA ALA A 117 -3.78 5.58 -4.41
C ALA A 117 -4.93 4.74 -3.83
N GLN A 118 -4.77 3.42 -3.85
CA GLN A 118 -5.78 2.48 -3.34
C GLN A 118 -6.00 2.61 -1.84
N TYR A 119 -4.92 2.83 -1.07
CA TYR A 119 -5.02 2.98 0.38
C TYR A 119 -5.72 4.30 0.74
N TRP A 120 -5.37 5.42 0.09
CA TRP A 120 -6.07 6.70 0.27
C TRP A 120 -7.54 6.62 -0.16
N HIS A 121 -7.82 5.94 -1.28
CA HIS A 121 -9.20 5.71 -1.73
C HIS A 121 -10.01 4.90 -0.71
N ALA A 122 -9.45 3.80 -0.20
CA ALA A 122 -10.09 2.99 0.83
C ALA A 122 -10.29 3.77 2.15
N ALA A 123 -9.39 4.70 2.46
CA ALA A 123 -9.52 5.62 3.59
C ALA A 123 -10.54 6.74 3.37
N ARG A 124 -11.21 6.78 2.20
CA ARG A 124 -12.15 7.84 1.78
C ARG A 124 -11.50 9.23 1.63
N GLU A 125 -10.20 9.28 1.48
CA GLU A 125 -9.43 10.51 1.24
C GLU A 125 -9.20 10.68 -0.28
N LEU A 126 -10.30 10.93 -1.01
CA LEU A 126 -10.29 10.92 -2.48
C LEU A 126 -9.36 11.99 -3.07
N GLU A 127 -9.32 13.16 -2.45
CA GLU A 127 -8.40 14.24 -2.87
C GLU A 127 -6.92 13.82 -2.78
N LYS A 128 -6.56 13.02 -1.77
CA LYS A 128 -5.21 12.48 -1.64
C LYS A 128 -4.95 11.32 -2.61
N ALA A 129 -5.97 10.55 -2.96
CA ALA A 129 -5.84 9.44 -3.90
C ALA A 129 -5.58 9.91 -5.35
N LYS A 130 -6.20 11.02 -5.78
CA LYS A 130 -6.11 11.56 -7.15
C LYS A 130 -4.69 11.64 -7.71
N PRO A 131 -3.73 12.36 -7.06
CA PRO A 131 -2.39 12.53 -7.60
C PRO A 131 -1.64 11.20 -7.74
N TYR A 132 -1.89 10.23 -6.87
CA TYR A 132 -1.26 8.92 -6.96
C TYR A 132 -1.85 8.08 -8.10
N TYR A 133 -3.18 8.08 -8.29
CA TYR A 133 -3.79 7.44 -9.46
C TYR A 133 -3.31 8.05 -10.76
N LYS A 134 -3.25 9.39 -10.87
CA LYS A 134 -2.74 10.08 -12.06
C LYS A 134 -1.31 9.66 -12.39
N GLN A 135 -0.41 9.66 -11.39
CA GLN A 135 0.98 9.26 -11.58
C GLN A 135 1.11 7.77 -11.91
N ALA A 136 0.32 6.89 -11.28
CA ALA A 136 0.34 5.46 -11.58
C ALA A 136 -0.19 5.19 -12.99
N ALA A 137 -1.30 5.81 -13.39
CA ALA A 137 -1.92 5.67 -14.71
C ALA A 137 -0.98 6.12 -15.85
N SER A 138 -0.21 7.20 -15.64
CA SER A 138 0.76 7.67 -16.63
C SER A 138 1.91 6.67 -16.87
N LYS A 139 2.24 5.83 -15.89
CA LYS A 139 3.29 4.82 -15.97
C LYS A 139 2.76 3.44 -16.42
N SER A 140 1.47 3.20 -16.28
CA SER A 140 0.85 1.94 -16.64
C SER A 140 0.74 1.77 -18.16
N LYS A 141 0.83 0.53 -18.62
CA LYS A 141 0.52 0.13 -20.01
C LYS A 141 -0.96 -0.19 -20.23
N GLU A 142 -1.76 -0.16 -19.17
CA GLU A 142 -3.17 -0.54 -19.14
C GLU A 142 -4.04 0.64 -18.75
N GLY A 143 -5.27 0.67 -19.24
CA GLY A 143 -6.22 1.76 -18.99
C GLY A 143 -6.89 1.74 -17.63
N GLU A 144 -6.82 0.62 -16.91
CA GLU A 144 -7.52 0.39 -15.64
C GLU A 144 -7.31 1.49 -14.59
N LEU A 145 -6.08 2.00 -14.46
CA LEU A 145 -5.78 3.04 -13.49
C LEU A 145 -6.38 4.41 -13.86
N TYR A 146 -6.61 4.66 -15.14
CA TYR A 146 -7.35 5.82 -15.60
C TYR A 146 -8.86 5.69 -15.28
N VAL A 147 -9.40 4.47 -15.36
CA VAL A 147 -10.79 4.21 -14.94
C VAL A 147 -10.95 4.48 -13.44
N PHE A 148 -10.03 4.01 -12.59
CA PHE A 148 -10.06 4.36 -11.16
C PHE A 148 -9.90 5.86 -10.91
N LEU A 149 -9.06 6.56 -11.67
CA LEU A 149 -8.93 8.01 -11.58
C LEU A 149 -10.26 8.70 -11.94
N GLY A 150 -10.93 8.24 -13.00
CA GLY A 150 -12.23 8.74 -13.41
C GLY A 150 -13.32 8.51 -12.36
N GLN A 151 -13.32 7.33 -11.70
CA GLN A 151 -14.22 7.06 -10.57
C GLN A 151 -14.00 8.03 -9.40
N VAL A 152 -12.74 8.34 -9.09
CA VAL A 152 -12.42 9.31 -8.05
C VAL A 152 -12.91 10.70 -8.42
N HIS A 153 -12.65 11.17 -9.65
CA HIS A 153 -13.14 12.45 -10.13
C HIS A 153 -14.68 12.50 -10.10
N PHE A 154 -15.36 11.44 -10.57
CA PHE A 154 -16.81 11.34 -10.53
C PHE A 154 -17.37 11.43 -9.10
N SER A 155 -16.72 10.77 -8.13
CA SER A 155 -17.11 10.81 -6.72
C SER A 155 -16.88 12.18 -6.06
N LEU A 156 -16.16 13.07 -6.72
CA LEU A 156 -15.89 14.45 -6.30
C LEU A 156 -16.67 15.48 -7.12
N ASP A 157 -17.64 15.02 -7.92
CA ASP A 157 -18.45 15.84 -8.83
C ASP A 157 -17.60 16.61 -9.88
N GLU A 158 -16.38 16.14 -10.15
CA GLU A 158 -15.46 16.69 -11.15
C GLU A 158 -15.71 16.00 -12.51
N PHE A 159 -16.90 16.21 -13.08
CA PHE A 159 -17.41 15.42 -14.20
C PHE A 159 -16.58 15.55 -15.49
N ASP A 160 -16.04 16.73 -15.81
CA ASP A 160 -15.21 16.92 -17.00
C ASP A 160 -13.88 16.14 -16.88
N GLN A 161 -13.23 16.17 -15.71
CA GLN A 161 -12.02 15.41 -15.45
C GLN A 161 -12.30 13.90 -15.40
N ALA A 162 -13.46 13.52 -14.89
CA ALA A 162 -13.91 12.12 -14.90
C ALA A 162 -14.06 11.60 -16.33
N GLU A 163 -14.73 12.35 -17.22
CA GLU A 163 -14.89 12.01 -18.63
C GLU A 163 -13.54 11.85 -19.34
N GLU A 164 -12.64 12.82 -19.16
CA GLU A 164 -11.28 12.76 -19.73
C GLU A 164 -10.55 11.49 -19.29
N ALA A 165 -10.55 11.20 -17.98
CA ALA A 165 -9.87 10.06 -17.42
C ALA A 165 -10.45 8.73 -17.92
N ILE A 166 -11.79 8.55 -17.92
CA ILE A 166 -12.43 7.33 -18.41
C ILE A 166 -12.17 7.14 -19.90
N THR A 167 -12.28 8.18 -20.69
CA THR A 167 -12.03 8.13 -22.14
C THR A 167 -10.58 7.70 -22.43
N GLU A 168 -9.60 8.25 -21.71
CA GLU A 168 -8.20 7.86 -21.86
C GLU A 168 -7.98 6.40 -21.41
N GLY A 169 -8.68 5.95 -20.36
CA GLY A 169 -8.66 4.57 -19.90
C GLY A 169 -9.18 3.60 -20.97
N ILE A 170 -10.32 3.88 -21.57
CA ILE A 170 -10.91 3.08 -22.65
C ILE A 170 -10.00 3.06 -23.87
N LYS A 171 -9.48 4.21 -24.30
CA LYS A 171 -8.56 4.34 -25.42
C LYS A 171 -7.29 3.51 -25.22
N LYS A 172 -6.74 3.49 -24.00
CA LYS A 172 -5.54 2.73 -23.66
C LYS A 172 -5.81 1.22 -23.63
N GLY A 173 -7.04 0.84 -23.33
CA GLY A 173 -7.51 -0.53 -23.38
C GLY A 173 -6.98 -1.42 -22.25
N LYS A 174 -7.12 -2.74 -22.43
CA LYS A 174 -6.78 -3.75 -21.42
C LYS A 174 -7.50 -3.53 -20.10
N LEU A 175 -8.77 -3.17 -20.18
CA LEU A 175 -9.64 -3.04 -19.03
C LEU A 175 -10.11 -4.42 -18.58
N LYS A 176 -10.27 -4.60 -17.29
CA LYS A 176 -10.85 -5.84 -16.73
C LYS A 176 -12.33 -5.95 -17.05
N ASP A 177 -13.01 -4.81 -17.05
CA ASP A 177 -14.42 -4.68 -17.36
C ASP A 177 -14.63 -3.41 -18.20
N GLU A 178 -14.63 -3.59 -19.52
CA GLU A 178 -14.84 -2.50 -20.47
C GLU A 178 -16.29 -2.00 -20.44
N ALA A 179 -17.25 -2.90 -20.24
CA ALA A 179 -18.66 -2.54 -20.13
C ALA A 179 -18.90 -1.62 -18.91
N ALA A 180 -18.30 -1.93 -17.76
CA ALA A 180 -18.38 -1.06 -16.58
C ALA A 180 -17.76 0.33 -16.84
N ALA A 181 -16.67 0.41 -17.63
CA ALA A 181 -16.07 1.69 -17.98
C ALA A 181 -17.00 2.52 -18.88
N TYR A 182 -17.67 1.89 -19.87
CA TYR A 182 -18.67 2.59 -20.69
C TYR A 182 -19.92 2.97 -19.90
N MET A 183 -20.36 2.14 -18.94
CA MET A 183 -21.45 2.47 -18.04
C MET A 183 -21.14 3.74 -17.24
N LEU A 184 -19.95 3.81 -16.67
CA LEU A 184 -19.51 4.99 -15.91
C LEU A 184 -19.39 6.22 -16.81
N LEU A 185 -18.86 6.08 -18.05
CA LEU A 185 -18.80 7.16 -19.01
C LEU A 185 -20.20 7.67 -19.38
N GLY A 186 -21.17 6.77 -19.53
CA GLY A 186 -22.57 7.13 -19.76
C GLY A 186 -23.16 7.93 -18.61
N GLN A 187 -22.90 7.53 -17.37
CA GLN A 187 -23.32 8.27 -16.17
C GLN A 187 -22.69 9.67 -16.11
N ILE A 188 -21.37 9.76 -16.33
CA ILE A 188 -20.65 11.04 -16.37
C ILE A 188 -21.22 11.98 -17.44
N ASN A 189 -21.45 11.47 -18.65
CA ASN A 189 -22.02 12.25 -19.74
C ASN A 189 -23.45 12.70 -19.42
N PHE A 190 -24.23 11.87 -18.71
CA PHE A 190 -25.57 12.24 -18.25
C PHE A 190 -25.50 13.41 -17.25
N GLU A 191 -24.64 13.37 -16.25
CA GLU A 191 -24.45 14.47 -15.29
C GLU A 191 -23.96 15.76 -15.99
N ASN A 192 -23.11 15.62 -17.01
CA ASN A 192 -22.66 16.73 -17.86
C ASN A 192 -23.70 17.22 -18.88
N GLN A 193 -24.94 16.68 -18.86
CA GLN A 193 -26.03 17.00 -19.81
C GLN A 193 -25.65 16.73 -21.28
N LYS A 194 -24.70 15.85 -21.54
CA LYS A 194 -24.27 15.40 -22.88
C LYS A 194 -25.10 14.17 -23.30
N TRP A 195 -26.41 14.39 -23.56
CA TRP A 195 -27.40 13.32 -23.71
C TRP A 195 -27.06 12.32 -24.82
N GLU A 196 -26.63 12.79 -26.00
CA GLU A 196 -26.25 11.94 -27.13
C GLU A 196 -25.04 11.05 -26.78
N SER A 197 -24.02 11.64 -26.15
CA SER A 197 -22.82 10.91 -25.70
C SER A 197 -23.14 9.89 -24.62
N ALA A 198 -24.06 10.22 -23.70
CA ALA A 198 -24.54 9.30 -22.68
C ALA A 198 -25.23 8.07 -23.32
N ILE A 199 -26.14 8.28 -24.27
CA ILE A 199 -26.83 7.21 -25.01
C ILE A 199 -25.80 6.34 -25.76
N GLU A 200 -24.83 6.96 -26.44
CA GLU A 200 -23.80 6.20 -27.16
C GLU A 200 -22.97 5.34 -26.21
N SER A 201 -22.58 5.87 -25.05
CA SER A 201 -21.80 5.14 -24.04
C SER A 201 -22.61 3.97 -23.47
N PHE A 202 -23.88 4.18 -23.11
CA PHE A 202 -24.76 3.10 -22.63
C PHE A 202 -25.04 1.99 -23.67
N ARG A 203 -24.94 2.29 -24.95
CA ARG A 203 -25.10 1.27 -26.01
C ARG A 203 -23.87 0.35 -26.13
N LYS A 204 -22.72 0.76 -25.58
CA LYS A 204 -21.47 -0.02 -25.61
C LYS A 204 -21.25 -0.87 -24.37
N CYS A 205 -22.19 -0.82 -23.39
CA CYS A 205 -22.14 -1.65 -22.17
C CYS A 205 -22.52 -3.15 -22.43
#